data_7bb8a28753154f92a9146ce6869a925b
#
_entry.id   7bb8a28753154f92a9146ce6869a925b
#
_cell.length_a   1.000
_cell.length_b   1.000
_cell.length_c   1.000
_cell.angle_alpha   90.00
_cell.angle_beta   90.00
_cell.angle_gamma   90.00
#
_symmetry.space_group_name_H-M   'P 1'
#
loop_
_entity.id
_entity.type
_entity.pdbx_description
1 polymer ?
#
loop_
_entity_poly.entity_id
_entity_poly.type
_entity_poly.pdbx_seq_one_letter_code
_entity_poly.pdbx_strand_id
1 'polypeptide(L)'
;MIIACLGDSLTYGYGIPRPRVWTTLLAQRTDIDVRNYGINGDTTGGMLARFNIDVVQAGADAVLIMGGFNDLALGAGLGTVKANIFALVQHSFSARVRPVLGVPIPVHAPITFPLLGSVDLPRACVDYAALHQWMRVLAEDFSLQCVDFSQAFAGLPSQAGPTDGNASDRMSALYTDGLHPSEAGHELMAQQAARILG
;
A
#
# COMPACT_ATOMS: atom_id res chain seq x y z
N MET A 1 18.57 -5.68 -8.90
CA MET A 1 17.23 -5.31 -9.38
C MET A 1 16.78 -4.04 -8.66
N ILE A 2 16.31 -3.04 -9.41
CA ILE A 2 15.77 -1.79 -8.84
C ILE A 2 14.25 -1.90 -8.82
N ILE A 3 13.61 -1.69 -7.65
CA ILE A 3 12.15 -1.62 -7.53
C ILE A 3 11.73 -0.22 -7.08
N ALA A 4 10.89 0.44 -7.88
CA ALA A 4 10.25 1.69 -7.53
C ALA A 4 8.96 1.39 -6.73
N CYS A 5 8.86 1.84 -5.49
CA CYS A 5 7.63 1.75 -4.71
C CYS A 5 6.81 3.04 -4.92
N LEU A 6 5.89 3.01 -5.87
CA LEU A 6 5.03 4.13 -6.24
C LEU A 6 3.75 4.08 -5.40
N GLY A 7 3.49 5.14 -4.62
CA GLY A 7 2.34 5.13 -3.73
C GLY A 7 2.11 6.43 -2.96
N ASP A 8 1.26 6.35 -1.98
CA ASP A 8 0.85 7.45 -1.11
C ASP A 8 1.59 7.48 0.24
N SER A 9 0.92 7.95 1.31
CA SER A 9 1.46 8.02 2.67
C SER A 9 1.84 6.66 3.25
N LEU A 10 1.19 5.57 2.84
CA LEU A 10 1.51 4.22 3.29
C LEU A 10 2.88 3.76 2.73
N THR A 11 3.20 4.19 1.52
CA THR A 11 4.52 3.96 0.91
C THR A 11 5.55 4.93 1.44
N TYR A 12 5.20 6.23 1.55
CA TYR A 12 6.06 7.26 2.12
C TYR A 12 6.55 6.90 3.52
N GLY A 13 5.67 6.31 4.36
CA GLY A 13 5.90 6.05 5.77
C GLY A 13 5.58 7.29 6.62
N TYR A 14 4.33 7.82 6.46
CA TYR A 14 3.87 8.99 7.22
C TYR A 14 4.01 8.77 8.72
N GLY A 15 4.62 9.75 9.40
CA GLY A 15 4.82 9.72 10.86
C GLY A 15 5.90 8.75 11.37
N ILE A 16 6.58 8.01 10.48
CA ILE A 16 7.55 6.98 10.85
C ILE A 16 8.97 7.41 10.49
N PRO A 17 9.96 7.22 11.39
CA PRO A 17 11.36 7.48 11.07
C PRO A 17 11.85 6.66 9.87
N ARG A 18 12.58 7.27 8.95
CA ARG A 18 13.04 6.64 7.70
C ARG A 18 13.64 5.24 7.86
N PRO A 19 14.51 4.94 8.85
CA PRO A 19 15.05 3.61 9.04
C PRO A 19 14.01 2.54 9.41
N ARG A 20 12.80 2.93 9.83
CA ARG A 20 11.70 2.06 10.25
C ARG A 20 10.59 1.93 9.20
N VAL A 21 10.70 2.64 8.08
CA VAL A 21 9.73 2.54 6.98
C VAL A 21 9.90 1.19 6.27
N TRP A 22 8.80 0.53 5.91
CA TRP A 22 8.79 -0.81 5.33
C TRP A 22 9.68 -0.95 4.07
N THR A 23 9.80 0.09 3.26
CA THR A 23 10.66 0.10 2.07
C THR A 23 12.15 0.02 2.44
N THR A 24 12.57 0.76 3.49
CA THR A 24 13.94 0.69 4.02
C THR A 24 14.21 -0.67 4.66
N LEU A 25 13.24 -1.18 5.42
CA LEU A 25 13.35 -2.49 6.05
C LEU A 25 13.39 -3.62 4.99
N LEU A 26 12.66 -3.48 3.89
CA LEU A 26 12.72 -4.42 2.75
C LEU A 26 14.11 -4.42 2.12
N ALA A 27 14.68 -3.24 1.83
CA ALA A 27 16.03 -3.13 1.28
C ALA A 27 17.10 -3.75 2.19
N GLN A 28 16.92 -3.69 3.51
CA GLN A 28 17.83 -4.31 4.48
C GLN A 28 17.72 -5.85 4.54
N ARG A 29 16.61 -6.42 4.07
CA ARG A 29 16.30 -7.86 4.12
C ARG A 29 16.55 -8.59 2.81
N THR A 30 16.76 -7.85 1.75
CA THR A 30 16.88 -8.39 0.39
C THR A 30 18.02 -7.71 -0.36
N ASP A 31 18.47 -8.31 -1.47
CA ASP A 31 19.44 -7.69 -2.38
C ASP A 31 18.77 -6.78 -3.43
N ILE A 32 17.65 -6.16 -3.07
CA ILE A 32 16.87 -5.28 -3.96
C ILE A 32 17.21 -3.82 -3.65
N ASP A 33 17.54 -3.04 -4.68
CA ASP A 33 17.57 -1.56 -4.58
C ASP A 33 16.13 -1.03 -4.54
N VAL A 34 15.62 -0.83 -3.33
CA VAL A 34 14.24 -0.38 -3.08
C VAL A 34 14.20 1.14 -3.03
N ARG A 35 13.51 1.76 -3.98
CA ARG A 35 13.34 3.21 -4.06
C ARG A 35 11.93 3.62 -3.67
N ASN A 36 11.83 4.45 -2.63
CA ASN A 36 10.56 4.93 -2.10
C ASN A 36 10.10 6.18 -2.84
N TYR A 37 9.07 6.06 -3.66
CA TYR A 37 8.38 7.14 -4.35
C TYR A 37 6.96 7.35 -3.78
N GLY A 38 6.79 7.20 -2.47
CA GLY A 38 5.57 7.56 -1.77
C GLY A 38 5.45 9.08 -1.60
N ILE A 39 4.26 9.62 -1.79
CA ILE A 39 3.93 11.03 -1.52
C ILE A 39 2.69 11.08 -0.62
N ASN A 40 2.78 11.78 0.52
CA ASN A 40 1.66 11.91 1.43
C ASN A 40 0.45 12.55 0.75
N GLY A 41 -0.72 11.92 0.87
CA GLY A 41 -1.96 12.42 0.27
C GLY A 41 -2.09 12.19 -1.24
N ASP A 42 -1.13 11.52 -1.88
CA ASP A 42 -1.18 11.28 -3.32
C ASP A 42 -2.37 10.40 -3.72
N THR A 43 -2.87 10.65 -4.92
CA THR A 43 -3.95 9.90 -5.55
C THR A 43 -3.39 9.01 -6.66
N THR A 44 -4.18 8.07 -7.12
CA THR A 44 -3.82 7.23 -8.27
C THR A 44 -3.64 8.07 -9.56
N GLY A 45 -4.35 9.19 -9.67
CA GLY A 45 -4.14 10.18 -10.74
C GLY A 45 -2.79 10.89 -10.61
N GLY A 46 -2.38 11.26 -9.38
CA GLY A 46 -1.07 11.83 -9.10
C GLY A 46 0.06 10.84 -9.42
N MET A 47 -0.11 9.56 -9.04
CA MET A 47 0.84 8.50 -9.41
C MET A 47 1.00 8.36 -10.92
N LEU A 48 -0.10 8.43 -11.69
CA LEU A 48 -0.06 8.41 -13.16
C LEU A 48 0.74 9.59 -13.71
N ALA A 49 0.51 10.80 -13.20
CA ALA A 49 1.17 12.01 -13.67
C ALA A 49 2.70 11.98 -13.51
N ARG A 50 3.21 11.29 -12.46
CA ARG A 50 4.64 11.21 -12.16
C ARG A 50 5.29 9.86 -12.53
N PHE A 51 4.53 8.90 -13.07
CA PHE A 51 5.02 7.58 -13.42
C PHE A 51 6.27 7.60 -14.29
N ASN A 52 6.27 8.44 -15.32
CA ASN A 52 7.43 8.53 -16.24
C ASN A 52 8.71 8.98 -15.52
N ILE A 53 8.60 9.94 -14.60
CA ILE A 53 9.76 10.49 -13.87
C ILE A 53 10.25 9.49 -12.82
N ASP A 54 9.33 9.01 -11.99
CA ASP A 54 9.67 8.23 -10.78
C ASP A 54 9.94 6.75 -11.07
N VAL A 55 9.50 6.26 -12.23
CA VAL A 55 9.64 4.84 -12.58
C VAL A 55 10.53 4.67 -13.80
N VAL A 56 10.15 5.29 -14.95
CA VAL A 56 10.85 5.04 -16.21
C VAL A 56 12.21 5.72 -16.25
N GLN A 57 12.26 7.04 -15.98
CA GLN A 57 13.52 7.79 -15.98
C GLN A 57 14.41 7.41 -14.79
N ALA A 58 13.85 6.92 -13.71
CA ALA A 58 14.59 6.38 -12.59
C ALA A 58 15.25 5.02 -12.89
N GLY A 59 14.95 4.41 -14.04
CA GLY A 59 15.55 3.15 -14.48
C GLY A 59 15.10 1.95 -13.64
N ALA A 60 13.85 1.93 -13.18
CA ALA A 60 13.32 0.83 -12.40
C ALA A 60 13.13 -0.44 -13.25
N ASP A 61 13.55 -1.59 -12.73
CA ASP A 61 13.27 -2.90 -13.32
C ASP A 61 11.83 -3.37 -13.02
N ALA A 62 11.31 -2.94 -11.86
CA ALA A 62 9.95 -3.24 -11.42
C ALA A 62 9.34 -2.02 -10.69
N VAL A 63 8.01 -1.96 -10.67
CA VAL A 63 7.27 -0.95 -9.90
C VAL A 63 6.21 -1.62 -9.04
N LEU A 64 6.25 -1.37 -7.73
CA LEU A 64 5.18 -1.73 -6.81
C LEU A 64 4.20 -0.55 -6.74
N ILE A 65 2.94 -0.80 -7.12
CA ILE A 65 1.87 0.19 -7.20
C ILE A 65 0.93 -0.03 -6.02
N MET A 66 0.84 0.94 -5.09
CA MET A 66 0.00 0.84 -3.89
C MET A 66 -0.66 2.17 -3.56
N GLY A 67 -1.98 2.23 -3.53
CA GLY A 67 -2.75 3.43 -3.17
C GLY A 67 -4.24 3.32 -3.46
N GLY A 68 -4.93 4.46 -3.45
CA GLY A 68 -6.34 4.57 -3.81
C GLY A 68 -7.25 5.04 -2.68
N PHE A 69 -6.83 4.99 -1.41
CA PHE A 69 -7.66 5.50 -0.31
C PHE A 69 -7.92 7.01 -0.44
N ASN A 70 -6.89 7.79 -0.76
CA ASN A 70 -7.03 9.25 -0.91
C ASN A 70 -8.01 9.64 -2.01
N ASP A 71 -8.00 8.93 -3.14
CA ASP A 71 -8.98 9.13 -4.22
C ASP A 71 -10.41 8.98 -3.68
N LEU A 72 -10.68 7.88 -2.98
CA LEU A 72 -12.01 7.56 -2.42
C LEU A 72 -12.41 8.55 -1.33
N ALA A 73 -11.48 8.92 -0.46
CA ALA A 73 -11.69 9.92 0.59
C ALA A 73 -11.97 11.32 0.02
N LEU A 74 -11.40 11.66 -1.12
CA LEU A 74 -11.67 12.91 -1.85
C LEU A 74 -12.91 12.83 -2.74
N GLY A 75 -13.63 11.71 -2.72
CA GLY A 75 -14.90 11.54 -3.45
C GLY A 75 -14.75 11.05 -4.89
N ALA A 76 -13.58 10.57 -5.29
CA ALA A 76 -13.45 9.89 -6.57
C ALA A 76 -14.23 8.55 -6.54
N GLY A 77 -14.90 8.22 -7.63
CA GLY A 77 -15.60 6.95 -7.75
C GLY A 77 -14.63 5.77 -7.86
N LEU A 78 -14.99 4.63 -7.28
CA LEU A 78 -14.18 3.39 -7.33
C LEU A 78 -13.77 3.01 -8.76
N GLY A 79 -14.62 3.27 -9.76
CA GLY A 79 -14.30 3.03 -11.18
C GLY A 79 -13.10 3.83 -11.68
N THR A 80 -12.99 5.09 -11.25
CA THR A 80 -11.84 5.95 -11.59
C THR A 80 -10.55 5.41 -10.99
N VAL A 81 -10.57 5.01 -9.72
CA VAL A 81 -9.41 4.44 -9.04
C VAL A 81 -8.93 3.17 -9.74
N LYS A 82 -9.88 2.26 -10.06
CA LYS A 82 -9.59 1.03 -10.82
C LYS A 82 -8.98 1.34 -12.19
N ALA A 83 -9.54 2.29 -12.93
CA ALA A 83 -9.03 2.70 -14.24
C ALA A 83 -7.59 3.24 -14.15
N ASN A 84 -7.31 4.08 -13.15
CA ASN A 84 -5.98 4.64 -12.94
C ASN A 84 -4.94 3.55 -12.58
N ILE A 85 -5.27 2.64 -11.66
CA ILE A 85 -4.37 1.52 -11.31
C ILE A 85 -4.13 0.64 -12.53
N PHE A 86 -5.18 0.32 -13.30
CA PHE A 86 -5.02 -0.45 -14.53
C PHE A 86 -4.15 0.27 -15.54
N ALA A 87 -4.30 1.59 -15.70
CA ALA A 87 -3.45 2.39 -16.57
C ALA A 87 -1.98 2.36 -16.11
N LEU A 88 -1.69 2.43 -14.79
CA LEU A 88 -0.34 2.27 -14.25
C LEU A 88 0.28 0.91 -14.63
N VAL A 89 -0.51 -0.16 -14.55
CA VAL A 89 -0.08 -1.51 -15.00
C VAL A 89 0.24 -1.52 -16.50
N GLN A 90 -0.62 -0.91 -17.32
CA GLN A 90 -0.40 -0.83 -18.78
C GLN A 90 0.81 0.04 -19.14
N HIS A 91 1.01 1.16 -18.45
CA HIS A 91 2.21 1.99 -18.60
C HIS A 91 3.48 1.21 -18.25
N SER A 92 3.42 0.38 -17.20
CA SER A 92 4.54 -0.46 -16.80
C SER A 92 4.92 -1.44 -17.90
N PHE A 93 3.96 -2.16 -18.47
CA PHE A 93 4.22 -3.06 -19.60
C PHE A 93 4.78 -2.33 -20.81
N SER A 94 4.20 -1.16 -21.15
CA SER A 94 4.65 -0.36 -22.29
C SER A 94 6.09 0.14 -22.12
N ALA A 95 6.49 0.43 -20.87
CA ALA A 95 7.84 0.86 -20.51
C ALA A 95 8.81 -0.33 -20.29
N ARG A 96 8.35 -1.58 -20.38
CA ARG A 96 9.10 -2.80 -20.05
C ARG A 96 9.57 -2.82 -18.59
N VAL A 97 8.82 -2.20 -17.70
CA VAL A 97 8.98 -2.27 -16.25
C VAL A 97 8.00 -3.30 -15.73
N ARG A 98 8.44 -4.23 -14.88
CA ARG A 98 7.56 -5.27 -14.32
C ARG A 98 6.60 -4.68 -13.29
N PRO A 99 5.27 -4.71 -13.51
CA PRO A 99 4.32 -4.25 -12.50
C PRO A 99 4.17 -5.27 -11.37
N VAL A 100 4.10 -4.77 -10.16
CA VAL A 100 3.76 -5.50 -8.93
C VAL A 100 2.60 -4.76 -8.28
N LEU A 101 1.53 -5.45 -7.95
CA LEU A 101 0.43 -4.84 -7.21
C LEU A 101 0.67 -4.94 -5.70
N GLY A 102 0.52 -3.82 -5.00
CA GLY A 102 0.50 -3.77 -3.55
C GLY A 102 -0.94 -3.60 -3.06
N VAL A 103 -1.60 -4.66 -2.58
CA VAL A 103 -2.90 -4.50 -1.91
C VAL A 103 -2.65 -3.84 -0.57
N PRO A 104 -3.18 -2.62 -0.33
CA PRO A 104 -2.85 -1.86 0.88
C PRO A 104 -3.36 -2.51 2.16
N ILE A 105 -2.92 -2.01 3.31
CA ILE A 105 -3.46 -2.41 4.61
C ILE A 105 -4.93 -1.96 4.74
N PRO A 106 -5.77 -2.69 5.48
CA PRO A 106 -7.15 -2.27 5.72
C PRO A 106 -7.18 -1.03 6.64
N VAL A 107 -8.28 -0.30 6.59
CA VAL A 107 -8.56 0.76 7.57
C VAL A 107 -8.99 0.12 8.88
N HIS A 108 -8.47 0.61 10.00
CA HIS A 108 -8.84 0.22 11.36
C HIS A 108 -9.57 1.37 12.07
N ALA A 109 -10.85 1.18 12.38
CA ALA A 109 -11.63 2.22 13.07
C ALA A 109 -11.32 2.23 14.59
N PRO A 110 -11.37 3.40 15.25
CA PRO A 110 -11.69 4.70 14.69
C PRO A 110 -10.51 5.32 13.95
N ILE A 111 -10.76 6.02 12.84
CA ILE A 111 -9.76 6.86 12.21
C ILE A 111 -9.69 8.18 12.98
N THR A 112 -8.52 8.51 13.51
CA THR A 112 -8.27 9.77 14.20
C THR A 112 -7.47 10.76 13.35
N PHE A 113 -7.01 10.34 12.17
CA PHE A 113 -6.32 11.22 11.23
C PHE A 113 -7.28 12.30 10.71
N PRO A 114 -6.87 13.58 10.73
CA PRO A 114 -7.71 14.67 10.25
C PRO A 114 -7.83 14.62 8.72
N LEU A 115 -8.94 14.10 8.23
CA LEU A 115 -9.25 14.11 6.80
C LEU A 115 -9.71 15.51 6.37
N LEU A 116 -9.20 15.98 5.23
CA LEU A 116 -9.56 17.28 4.68
C LEU A 116 -10.94 17.20 3.99
N GLY A 117 -11.83 18.12 4.35
CA GLY A 117 -13.14 18.29 3.69
C GLY A 117 -14.26 17.36 4.20
N SER A 118 -15.38 17.39 3.50
CA SER A 118 -16.54 16.53 3.78
C SER A 118 -16.30 15.17 3.14
N VAL A 119 -15.78 14.24 3.91
CA VAL A 119 -15.53 12.87 3.46
C VAL A 119 -16.67 11.97 3.90
N ASP A 120 -17.31 11.26 2.97
CA ASP A 120 -18.14 10.10 3.30
C ASP A 120 -17.24 8.91 3.64
N LEU A 121 -16.69 8.95 4.85
CA LEU A 121 -15.74 7.95 5.32
C LEU A 121 -16.30 6.52 5.31
N PRO A 122 -17.56 6.27 5.76
CA PRO A 122 -18.17 4.95 5.63
C PRO A 122 -18.16 4.43 4.19
N ARG A 123 -18.53 5.26 3.24
CA ARG A 123 -18.51 4.91 1.82
C ARG A 123 -17.11 4.65 1.31
N ALA A 124 -16.14 5.53 1.63
CA ALA A 124 -14.74 5.36 1.25
C ALA A 124 -14.17 4.03 1.77
N CYS A 125 -14.48 3.63 3.01
CA CYS A 125 -14.04 2.36 3.57
C CYS A 125 -14.64 1.14 2.84
N VAL A 126 -15.92 1.19 2.46
CA VAL A 126 -16.57 0.13 1.69
C VAL A 126 -15.92 0.00 0.30
N ASP A 127 -15.76 1.12 -0.40
CA ASP A 127 -15.15 1.14 -1.73
C ASP A 127 -13.66 0.73 -1.68
N TYR A 128 -12.95 1.05 -0.59
CA TYR A 128 -11.57 0.63 -0.39
C TYR A 128 -11.44 -0.90 -0.20
N ALA A 129 -12.33 -1.50 0.57
CA ALA A 129 -12.39 -2.96 0.69
C ALA A 129 -12.70 -3.64 -0.65
N ALA A 130 -13.62 -3.05 -1.45
CA ALA A 130 -13.93 -3.51 -2.80
C ALA A 130 -12.73 -3.33 -3.77
N LEU A 131 -11.93 -2.27 -3.59
CA LEU A 131 -10.69 -2.06 -4.34
C LEU A 131 -9.67 -3.18 -4.05
N HIS A 132 -9.46 -3.54 -2.77
CA HIS A 132 -8.56 -4.64 -2.39
C HIS A 132 -8.92 -5.94 -3.10
N GLN A 133 -10.22 -6.29 -3.07
CA GLN A 133 -10.68 -7.50 -3.76
C GLN A 133 -10.42 -7.43 -5.26
N TRP A 134 -10.71 -6.30 -5.88
CA TRP A 134 -10.46 -6.12 -7.33
C TRP A 134 -8.97 -6.19 -7.67
N MET A 135 -8.08 -5.65 -6.85
CA MET A 135 -6.63 -5.72 -7.09
C MET A 135 -6.11 -7.16 -7.06
N ARG A 136 -6.67 -8.03 -6.19
CA ARG A 136 -6.34 -9.46 -6.19
C ARG A 136 -6.77 -10.13 -7.49
N VAL A 137 -8.01 -9.90 -7.93
CA VAL A 137 -8.53 -10.41 -9.19
C VAL A 137 -7.69 -9.91 -10.37
N LEU A 138 -7.35 -8.63 -10.40
CA LEU A 138 -6.48 -8.06 -11.44
C LEU A 138 -5.10 -8.75 -11.46
N ALA A 139 -4.53 -9.03 -10.29
CA ALA A 139 -3.25 -9.73 -10.21
C ALA A 139 -3.34 -11.16 -10.78
N GLU A 140 -4.42 -11.87 -10.46
CA GLU A 140 -4.68 -13.21 -11.00
C GLU A 140 -4.90 -13.19 -12.52
N ASP A 141 -5.78 -12.33 -13.03
CA ASP A 141 -6.14 -12.23 -14.43
C ASP A 141 -4.94 -11.90 -15.33
N PHE A 142 -4.03 -11.06 -14.84
CA PHE A 142 -2.83 -10.63 -15.58
C PHE A 142 -1.55 -11.36 -15.15
N SER A 143 -1.65 -12.37 -14.28
CA SER A 143 -0.51 -13.11 -13.72
C SER A 143 0.57 -12.17 -13.15
N LEU A 144 0.14 -11.11 -12.45
CA LEU A 144 1.03 -10.14 -11.81
C LEU A 144 1.50 -10.65 -10.45
N GLN A 145 2.73 -10.33 -10.11
CA GLN A 145 3.18 -10.46 -8.73
C GLN A 145 2.36 -9.52 -7.82
N CYS A 146 1.89 -10.03 -6.69
CA CYS A 146 1.03 -9.28 -5.76
C CYS A 146 1.57 -9.36 -4.34
N VAL A 147 1.86 -8.22 -3.75
CA VAL A 147 2.18 -8.09 -2.32
C VAL A 147 0.90 -7.68 -1.60
N ASP A 148 0.22 -8.63 -1.00
CA ASP A 148 -1.00 -8.36 -0.24
C ASP A 148 -0.67 -7.99 1.21
N PHE A 149 -0.50 -6.70 1.47
CA PHE A 149 -0.22 -6.18 2.81
C PHE A 149 -1.42 -6.37 3.76
N SER A 150 -2.64 -6.41 3.22
CA SER A 150 -3.84 -6.60 4.06
C SER A 150 -3.87 -7.98 4.72
N GLN A 151 -3.32 -9.00 4.06
CA GLN A 151 -3.21 -10.34 4.64
C GLN A 151 -2.23 -10.39 5.82
N ALA A 152 -1.15 -9.60 5.79
CA ALA A 152 -0.21 -9.53 6.90
C ALA A 152 -0.89 -9.00 8.17
N PHE A 153 -1.83 -8.07 8.02
CA PHE A 153 -2.61 -7.53 9.14
C PHE A 153 -3.75 -8.46 9.58
N ALA A 154 -4.35 -9.21 8.66
CA ALA A 154 -5.40 -10.18 8.99
C ALA A 154 -4.87 -11.49 9.62
N GLY A 155 -3.65 -11.87 9.26
CA GLY A 155 -3.04 -13.15 9.63
C GLY A 155 -2.38 -13.16 11.01
N LEU A 156 -2.59 -12.14 11.85
CA LEU A 156 -2.11 -12.19 13.23
C LEU A 156 -2.82 -13.31 13.96
N PRO A 157 -2.09 -14.32 14.48
CA PRO A 157 -2.73 -15.47 15.11
C PRO A 157 -3.59 -15.04 16.27
N SER A 158 -4.81 -15.52 16.29
CA SER A 158 -5.69 -15.57 17.45
C SER A 158 -5.07 -16.39 18.63
N GLN A 159 -3.81 -16.84 18.46
CA GLN A 159 -3.08 -17.65 19.42
C GLN A 159 -2.39 -16.78 20.47
N ALA A 160 -3.18 -16.24 21.36
CA ALA A 160 -2.70 -15.87 22.67
C ALA A 160 -3.61 -16.57 23.70
N GLY A 161 -2.97 -17.19 24.66
CA GLY A 161 -3.66 -17.74 25.83
C GLY A 161 -4.51 -16.67 26.54
N PRO A 162 -5.34 -17.05 27.49
CA PRO A 162 -6.33 -16.18 28.15
C PRO A 162 -5.76 -14.97 28.92
N THR A 163 -4.44 -14.72 28.87
CA THR A 163 -3.75 -13.64 29.59
C THR A 163 -3.20 -12.52 28.71
N ASP A 164 -3.25 -12.65 27.36
CA ASP A 164 -2.62 -11.65 26.49
C ASP A 164 -3.70 -10.87 25.72
N GLY A 165 -3.78 -9.58 25.98
CA GLY A 165 -4.70 -8.57 25.46
C GLY A 165 -5.65 -8.91 24.30
N ASN A 166 -6.80 -8.28 24.26
CA ASN A 166 -7.84 -8.49 23.26
C ASN A 166 -7.28 -8.35 21.82
N ALA A 167 -7.76 -9.12 20.87
CA ALA A 167 -7.37 -9.04 19.44
C ALA A 167 -7.50 -7.61 18.88
N SER A 168 -8.45 -6.81 19.38
CA SER A 168 -8.60 -5.39 19.08
C SER A 168 -7.38 -4.56 19.50
N ASP A 169 -6.79 -4.84 20.66
CA ASP A 169 -5.65 -4.07 21.18
C ASP A 169 -4.38 -4.33 20.36
N ARG A 170 -4.21 -5.56 19.87
CA ARG A 170 -3.09 -5.91 19.00
C ARG A 170 -3.20 -5.26 17.63
N MET A 171 -4.41 -5.26 17.06
CA MET A 171 -4.66 -4.58 15.81
C MET A 171 -4.41 -3.07 15.94
N SER A 172 -4.90 -2.46 17.03
CA SER A 172 -4.67 -1.03 17.31
C SER A 172 -3.18 -0.68 17.42
N ALA A 173 -2.34 -1.59 17.96
CA ALA A 173 -0.89 -1.38 18.05
C ALA A 173 -0.18 -1.31 16.69
N LEU A 174 -0.80 -1.81 15.61
CA LEU A 174 -0.26 -1.75 14.25
C LEU A 174 -0.53 -0.43 13.55
N TYR A 175 -1.35 0.44 14.12
CA TYR A 175 -1.73 1.73 13.55
C TYR A 175 -1.34 2.88 14.48
N THR A 176 -1.09 4.05 13.90
CA THR A 176 -0.91 5.30 14.63
C THR A 176 -2.22 6.07 14.80
N ASP A 177 -3.12 5.97 13.82
CA ASP A 177 -4.33 6.79 13.73
C ASP A 177 -5.51 6.06 13.04
N GLY A 178 -5.42 4.75 12.89
CA GLY A 178 -6.43 3.91 12.23
C GLY A 178 -6.31 3.85 10.69
N LEU A 179 -5.46 4.69 10.10
CA LEU A 179 -5.15 4.69 8.66
C LEU A 179 -3.68 4.38 8.39
N HIS A 180 -2.78 5.02 9.11
CA HIS A 180 -1.34 4.87 8.91
C HIS A 180 -0.75 3.80 9.83
N PRO A 181 0.13 2.94 9.30
CA PRO A 181 0.76 1.89 10.10
C PRO A 181 1.77 2.48 11.09
N SER A 182 1.84 1.88 12.28
CA SER A 182 2.90 2.13 13.27
C SER A 182 4.23 1.52 12.82
N GLU A 183 5.31 1.70 13.60
CA GLU A 183 6.58 1.00 13.32
C GLU A 183 6.37 -0.53 13.26
N ALA A 184 5.53 -1.10 14.14
CA ALA A 184 5.19 -2.51 14.12
C ALA A 184 4.40 -2.90 12.85
N GLY A 185 3.49 -2.04 12.38
CA GLY A 185 2.79 -2.21 11.11
C GLY A 185 3.75 -2.19 9.91
N HIS A 186 4.69 -1.26 9.89
CA HIS A 186 5.74 -1.20 8.87
C HIS A 186 6.65 -2.43 8.88
N GLU A 187 6.95 -2.97 10.05
CA GLU A 187 7.70 -4.22 10.18
C GLU A 187 6.97 -5.40 9.51
N LEU A 188 5.66 -5.55 9.76
CA LEU A 188 4.83 -6.57 9.10
C LEU A 188 4.77 -6.37 7.58
N MET A 189 4.63 -5.13 7.11
CA MET A 189 4.65 -4.82 5.68
C MET A 189 5.98 -5.24 5.04
N ALA A 190 7.10 -4.95 5.71
CA ALA A 190 8.42 -5.33 5.20
C ALA A 190 8.60 -6.85 5.12
N GLN A 191 8.15 -7.59 6.14
CA GLN A 191 8.19 -9.05 6.15
C GLN A 191 7.35 -9.63 5.00
N GLN A 192 6.14 -9.12 4.80
CA GLN A 192 5.27 -9.54 3.71
C GLN A 192 5.89 -9.28 2.35
N ALA A 193 6.44 -8.09 2.14
CA ALA A 193 7.11 -7.72 0.88
C ALA A 193 8.35 -8.60 0.63
N ALA A 194 9.19 -8.84 1.64
CA ALA A 194 10.38 -9.67 1.51
C ALA A 194 10.03 -11.13 1.14
N ARG A 195 8.94 -11.67 1.67
CA ARG A 195 8.47 -13.02 1.35
C ARG A 195 8.08 -13.20 -0.13
N ILE A 196 7.61 -12.13 -0.76
CA ILE A 196 7.09 -12.17 -2.13
C ILE A 196 8.13 -11.72 -3.15
N LEU A 197 8.99 -10.77 -2.79
CA LEU A 197 9.92 -10.09 -3.70
C LEU A 197 11.37 -10.55 -3.54
N GLY A 198 11.72 -11.11 -2.38
CA GLY A 198 13.06 -11.56 -2.00
C GLY A 198 13.49 -12.91 -2.53
#